data_19b36900534297c5b1cf0327240a79c6
#
_entry.id   19b36900534297c5b1cf0327240a79c6
#
_cell.length_a   1.000
_cell.length_b   1.000
_cell.length_c   1.000
_cell.angle_alpha   90.00
_cell.angle_beta   90.00
_cell.angle_gamma   90.00
#
_symmetry.space_group_name_H-M   'P 1'
#
loop_
_entity.id
_entity.type
_entity.pdbx_description
1 polymer ?
#
loop_
_entity_poly.entity_id
_entity_poly.type
_entity_poly.pdbx_seq_one_letter_code
_entity_poly.pdbx_strand_id
1 'polypeptide(L)'
;MIQYLLFATFFGLLLLGIHRKVIARIQRRPGPPIWQEILHMFKFSFKSTWVPRTASDTLFVGVVLIAIGIWTAALFVVLAGGSLLIIFGIYMLHKIVEHGFGLSSGSPYGKFGGVRSVISAASEIPLFVSVAAIALFTKSLSISDIISYQETSGPLILAIPLSAVAMYIVIVSKMPYGPFSIVEGKELVSGYKTEHFGVWRAGLEICNGLKTYVLLMTFILVFFGGVPFGVMLLLMILIIVTLSFVCALTPMLSPFDSVTVQTLITGVMVVYVAILWWWWI
;
A
#
# COMPACT_ATOMS: atom_id res chain seq x y z
N MET A 1 -19.08 12.71 3.29
CA MET A 1 -18.19 11.95 2.40
C MET A 1 -16.85 12.68 2.15
N ILE A 2 -16.84 13.93 1.72
CA ILE A 2 -15.61 14.73 1.49
C ILE A 2 -14.75 14.82 2.74
N GLN A 3 -15.33 14.96 3.93
CA GLN A 3 -14.60 15.02 5.20
C GLN A 3 -13.78 13.74 5.46
N TYR A 4 -14.34 12.56 5.19
CA TYR A 4 -13.62 11.29 5.32
C TYR A 4 -12.46 11.17 4.33
N LEU A 5 -12.64 11.64 3.10
CA LEU A 5 -11.60 11.66 2.08
C LEU A 5 -10.44 12.58 2.50
N LEU A 6 -10.75 13.79 2.94
CA LEU A 6 -9.73 14.73 3.44
C LEU A 6 -9.00 14.15 4.65
N PHE A 7 -9.76 13.64 5.63
CA PHE A 7 -9.16 13.01 6.81
C PHE A 7 -8.23 11.86 6.44
N ALA A 8 -8.69 10.93 5.59
CA ALA A 8 -7.90 9.77 5.14
C ALA A 8 -6.62 10.20 4.43
N THR A 9 -6.69 11.23 3.59
CA THR A 9 -5.52 11.79 2.88
C THR A 9 -4.51 12.38 3.87
N PHE A 10 -4.95 13.29 4.74
CA PHE A 10 -4.04 13.98 5.67
C PHE A 10 -3.48 13.03 6.72
N PHE A 11 -4.30 12.14 7.26
CA PHE A 11 -3.85 11.16 8.24
C PHE A 11 -2.90 10.13 7.60
N GLY A 12 -3.18 9.68 6.38
CA GLY A 12 -2.27 8.79 5.64
C GLY A 12 -0.91 9.44 5.35
N LEU A 13 -0.89 10.74 4.98
CA LEU A 13 0.37 11.49 4.83
C LEU A 13 1.10 11.64 6.18
N LEU A 14 0.37 11.84 7.28
CA LEU A 14 0.96 11.89 8.61
C LEU A 14 1.61 10.55 8.98
N LEU A 15 0.95 9.42 8.70
CA LEU A 15 1.49 8.08 8.91
C LEU A 15 2.80 7.86 8.12
N LEU A 16 2.85 8.30 6.87
CA LEU A 16 4.08 8.26 6.06
C LEU A 16 5.18 9.17 6.65
N GLY A 17 4.83 10.31 7.20
CA GLY A 17 5.74 11.19 7.92
C GLY A 17 6.31 10.54 9.19
N ILE A 18 5.48 9.84 9.97
CA ILE A 18 5.89 9.02 11.12
C ILE A 18 6.84 7.92 10.65
N HIS A 19 6.50 7.20 9.58
CA HIS A 19 7.34 6.17 8.98
C HIS A 19 8.75 6.68 8.69
N ARG A 20 8.89 7.79 7.98
CA ARG A 20 10.20 8.42 7.71
C ARG A 20 10.94 8.83 8.97
N LYS A 21 10.22 9.38 9.95
CA LYS A 21 10.82 9.82 11.22
C LYS A 21 11.39 8.64 12.01
N VAL A 22 10.63 7.55 12.11
CA VAL A 22 11.02 6.34 12.83
C VAL A 22 12.24 5.70 12.17
N ILE A 23 12.23 5.51 10.84
CA ILE A 23 13.39 4.98 10.09
C ILE A 23 14.64 5.82 10.38
N ALA A 24 14.53 7.15 10.28
CA ALA A 24 15.66 8.03 10.53
C ALA A 24 16.21 7.89 11.96
N ARG A 25 15.34 7.75 12.97
CA ARG A 25 15.74 7.56 14.36
C ARG A 25 16.45 6.23 14.60
N ILE A 26 15.94 5.15 14.01
CA ILE A 26 16.63 3.83 14.06
C ILE A 26 18.03 3.93 13.43
N GLN A 27 18.15 4.68 12.34
CA GLN A 27 19.42 4.92 11.65
C GLN A 27 20.28 6.01 12.31
N ARG A 28 19.95 6.45 13.53
CA ARG A 28 20.65 7.48 14.31
C ARG A 28 20.75 8.83 13.59
N ARG A 29 19.76 9.18 12.77
CA ARG A 29 19.65 10.48 12.10
C ARG A 29 18.51 11.32 12.73
N PRO A 30 18.58 12.68 12.72
CA PRO A 30 17.53 13.52 13.28
C PRO A 30 16.18 13.31 12.56
N GLY A 31 16.20 13.06 11.27
CA GLY A 31 15.04 12.83 10.43
C GLY A 31 14.13 14.07 10.27
N PRO A 32 13.22 14.06 9.29
CA PRO A 32 12.29 15.15 9.05
C PRO A 32 11.22 15.23 10.16
N PRO A 33 10.47 16.36 10.26
CA PRO A 33 9.27 16.42 11.09
C PRO A 33 8.20 15.46 10.58
N ILE A 34 7.29 15.03 11.46
CA ILE A 34 6.23 14.04 11.12
C ILE A 34 5.24 14.54 10.07
N TRP A 35 5.06 15.84 9.94
CA TRP A 35 4.19 16.48 8.93
C TRP A 35 4.89 16.77 7.59
N GLN A 36 6.09 16.25 7.39
CA GLN A 36 6.90 16.53 6.20
C GLN A 36 6.20 16.14 4.89
N GLU A 37 5.46 15.03 4.87
CA GLU A 37 4.76 14.59 3.65
C GLU A 37 3.58 15.53 3.31
N ILE A 38 2.91 16.06 4.32
CA ILE A 38 1.87 17.09 4.15
C ILE A 38 2.48 18.37 3.57
N LEU A 39 3.63 18.80 4.13
CA LEU A 39 4.36 19.96 3.61
C LEU A 39 4.87 19.74 2.18
N HIS A 40 5.28 18.50 1.83
CA HIS A 40 5.67 18.14 0.47
C HIS A 40 4.50 18.28 -0.50
N MET A 41 3.32 17.77 -0.13
CA MET A 41 2.11 17.92 -0.94
C MET A 41 1.82 19.40 -1.21
N PHE A 42 1.78 20.25 -0.18
CA PHE A 42 1.56 21.69 -0.36
C PHE A 42 2.65 22.36 -1.18
N LYS A 43 3.92 22.06 -0.88
CA LYS A 43 5.05 22.62 -1.63
C LYS A 43 4.93 22.36 -3.13
N PHE A 44 4.55 21.13 -3.52
CA PHE A 44 4.39 20.78 -4.93
C PHE A 44 3.13 21.39 -5.54
N SER A 45 2.05 21.55 -4.77
CA SER A 45 0.82 22.20 -5.24
C SER A 45 1.04 23.66 -5.64
N PHE A 46 1.97 24.35 -4.98
CA PHE A 46 2.29 25.78 -5.25
C PHE A 46 3.46 25.98 -6.23
N LYS A 47 4.12 24.90 -6.69
CA LYS A 47 5.16 25.01 -7.71
C LYS A 47 4.58 25.06 -9.12
N SER A 48 5.36 25.68 -10.03
CA SER A 48 5.02 25.64 -11.46
C SER A 48 4.80 24.21 -11.93
N THR A 49 3.70 24.01 -12.63
CA THR A 49 3.34 22.71 -13.20
C THR A 49 3.78 22.66 -14.66
N TRP A 50 4.47 21.60 -15.03
CA TRP A 50 4.85 21.36 -16.43
C TRP A 50 4.81 19.86 -16.73
N VAL A 51 4.69 19.55 -18.00
CA VAL A 51 4.70 18.19 -18.54
C VAL A 51 5.95 18.06 -19.42
N PRO A 52 6.73 16.96 -19.28
CA PRO A 52 7.90 16.75 -20.12
C PRO A 52 7.52 16.75 -21.62
N ARG A 53 8.37 17.33 -22.47
CA ARG A 53 8.12 17.36 -23.94
C ARG A 53 7.99 15.98 -24.58
N THR A 54 8.57 14.96 -23.96
CA THR A 54 8.52 13.56 -24.42
C THR A 54 7.30 12.81 -23.87
N ALA A 55 6.53 13.42 -22.99
CA ALA A 55 5.37 12.80 -22.38
C ALA A 55 4.15 12.80 -23.31
N SER A 56 3.28 11.82 -23.11
CA SER A 56 1.92 11.86 -23.62
C SER A 56 1.05 12.61 -22.61
N ASP A 57 0.65 13.84 -22.91
CA ASP A 57 -0.09 14.72 -21.99
C ASP A 57 -1.32 14.03 -21.38
N THR A 58 -2.12 13.39 -22.23
CA THR A 58 -3.34 12.69 -21.80
C THR A 58 -3.03 11.54 -20.84
N LEU A 59 -2.02 10.73 -21.16
CA LEU A 59 -1.63 9.62 -20.29
C LEU A 59 -1.01 10.12 -18.99
N PHE A 60 -0.15 11.15 -19.08
CA PHE A 60 0.56 11.72 -17.93
C PHE A 60 -0.39 12.29 -16.86
N VAL A 61 -1.41 13.01 -17.31
CA VAL A 61 -2.47 13.55 -16.43
C VAL A 61 -3.43 12.45 -15.99
N GLY A 62 -3.87 11.63 -16.93
CA GLY A 62 -4.88 10.59 -16.71
C GLY A 62 -4.47 9.57 -15.66
N VAL A 63 -3.22 9.09 -15.66
CA VAL A 63 -2.75 8.10 -14.68
C VAL A 63 -2.76 8.65 -13.24
N VAL A 64 -2.47 9.94 -13.03
CA VAL A 64 -2.52 10.56 -11.69
C VAL A 64 -3.96 10.66 -11.20
N LEU A 65 -4.88 11.11 -12.05
CA LEU A 65 -6.31 11.22 -11.71
C LEU A 65 -6.93 9.85 -11.44
N ILE A 66 -6.62 8.85 -12.27
CA ILE A 66 -7.08 7.47 -12.08
C ILE A 66 -6.54 6.91 -10.77
N ALA A 67 -5.26 7.13 -10.44
CA ALA A 67 -4.68 6.66 -9.18
C ALA A 67 -5.41 7.21 -7.95
N ILE A 68 -5.73 8.50 -7.94
CA ILE A 68 -6.50 9.11 -6.85
C ILE A 68 -7.92 8.54 -6.84
N GLY A 69 -8.55 8.40 -8.00
CA GLY A 69 -9.90 7.88 -8.15
C GLY A 69 -10.07 6.46 -7.62
N ILE A 70 -9.16 5.54 -7.95
CA ILE A 70 -9.25 4.14 -7.51
C ILE A 70 -9.07 4.01 -5.99
N TRP A 71 -8.14 4.77 -5.37
CA TRP A 71 -7.98 4.72 -3.91
C TRP A 71 -9.10 5.45 -3.16
N THR A 72 -9.69 6.46 -3.77
CA THR A 72 -10.93 7.07 -3.26
C THR A 72 -12.08 6.06 -3.31
N ALA A 73 -12.25 5.33 -4.40
CA ALA A 73 -13.23 4.25 -4.50
C ALA A 73 -12.98 3.15 -3.47
N ALA A 74 -11.72 2.73 -3.29
CA ALA A 74 -11.34 1.75 -2.26
C ALA A 74 -11.73 2.21 -0.85
N LEU A 75 -11.47 3.48 -0.52
CA LEU A 75 -11.87 4.05 0.78
C LEU A 75 -13.38 3.90 1.01
N PHE A 76 -14.20 4.24 0.01
CA PHE A 76 -15.65 4.12 0.15
C PHE A 76 -16.13 2.68 0.23
N VAL A 77 -15.52 1.76 -0.51
CA VAL A 77 -15.81 0.32 -0.40
C VAL A 77 -15.52 -0.20 1.01
N VAL A 78 -14.39 0.20 1.60
CA VAL A 78 -14.04 -0.20 2.98
C VAL A 78 -15.01 0.39 4.00
N LEU A 79 -15.34 1.69 3.88
CA LEU A 79 -16.28 2.37 4.77
C LEU A 79 -17.71 1.79 4.68
N ALA A 80 -18.09 1.29 3.51
CA ALA A 80 -19.38 0.64 3.29
C ALA A 80 -19.42 -0.84 3.72
N GLY A 81 -18.31 -1.38 4.26
CA GLY A 81 -18.22 -2.80 4.59
C GLY A 81 -18.23 -3.73 3.37
N GLY A 82 -17.85 -3.23 2.20
CA GLY A 82 -17.93 -3.93 0.93
C GLY A 82 -16.98 -5.14 0.80
N SER A 83 -16.94 -5.72 -0.39
CA SER A 83 -16.18 -6.96 -0.64
C SER A 83 -14.67 -6.72 -0.72
N LEU A 84 -13.89 -7.59 -0.06
CA LEU A 84 -12.44 -7.67 -0.17
C LEU A 84 -11.97 -7.90 -1.61
N LEU A 85 -12.76 -8.60 -2.45
CA LEU A 85 -12.41 -8.79 -3.85
C LEU A 85 -12.37 -7.47 -4.63
N ILE A 86 -13.26 -6.52 -4.32
CA ILE A 86 -13.25 -5.20 -4.95
C ILE A 86 -11.99 -4.44 -4.53
N ILE A 87 -11.65 -4.45 -3.24
CA ILE A 87 -10.43 -3.81 -2.73
C ILE A 87 -9.19 -4.44 -3.36
N PHE A 88 -9.18 -5.76 -3.46
CA PHE A 88 -8.13 -6.50 -4.13
C PHE A 88 -8.04 -6.13 -5.63
N GLY A 89 -9.15 -6.07 -6.34
CA GLY A 89 -9.21 -5.62 -7.74
C GLY A 89 -8.66 -4.20 -7.92
N ILE A 90 -9.02 -3.28 -7.03
CA ILE A 90 -8.50 -1.91 -7.00
C ILE A 90 -6.98 -1.92 -6.76
N TYR A 91 -6.52 -2.76 -5.86
CA TYR A 91 -5.09 -2.92 -5.58
C TYR A 91 -4.32 -3.41 -6.83
N MET A 92 -4.85 -4.39 -7.57
CA MET A 92 -4.29 -4.85 -8.83
C MET A 92 -4.33 -3.79 -9.93
N LEU A 93 -5.44 -3.05 -10.02
CA LEU A 93 -5.59 -1.94 -10.96
C LEU A 93 -4.55 -0.84 -10.69
N HIS A 94 -4.22 -0.59 -9.42
CA HIS A 94 -3.17 0.36 -9.07
C HIS A 94 -1.81 -0.02 -9.67
N LYS A 95 -1.50 -1.31 -9.80
CA LYS A 95 -0.25 -1.77 -10.44
C LYS A 95 -0.20 -1.41 -11.92
N ILE A 96 -1.33 -1.54 -12.62
CA ILE A 96 -1.44 -1.11 -14.03
C ILE A 96 -1.21 0.39 -14.14
N VAL A 97 -1.81 1.17 -13.23
CA VAL A 97 -1.64 2.62 -13.19
C VAL A 97 -0.19 3.01 -12.84
N GLU A 98 0.44 2.30 -11.92
CA GLU A 98 1.83 2.51 -11.52
C GLU A 98 2.80 2.25 -12.70
N HIS A 99 2.52 1.24 -13.54
CA HIS A 99 3.21 1.04 -14.80
C HIS A 99 2.98 2.22 -15.76
N GLY A 100 1.75 2.72 -15.84
CA GLY A 100 1.38 3.90 -16.61
C GLY A 100 2.16 5.16 -16.21
N PHE A 101 2.42 5.39 -14.91
CA PHE A 101 3.30 6.48 -14.45
C PHE A 101 4.68 6.41 -15.13
N GLY A 102 5.26 5.21 -15.19
CA GLY A 102 6.56 5.00 -15.78
C GLY A 102 6.59 5.25 -17.30
N LEU A 103 5.52 4.87 -18.00
CA LEU A 103 5.44 5.02 -19.46
C LEU A 103 5.07 6.45 -19.88
N SER A 104 4.34 7.18 -19.06
CA SER A 104 3.71 8.46 -19.38
C SER A 104 4.70 9.57 -19.71
N SER A 105 5.87 9.60 -19.08
CA SER A 105 6.87 10.67 -19.22
C SER A 105 7.75 10.55 -20.47
N GLY A 106 7.81 9.36 -21.07
CA GLY A 106 8.73 9.06 -22.16
C GLY A 106 10.20 8.96 -21.75
N SER A 107 10.54 9.21 -20.49
CA SER A 107 11.89 9.13 -19.94
C SER A 107 12.37 7.68 -19.83
N PRO A 108 13.66 7.37 -20.12
CA PRO A 108 14.24 6.04 -19.89
C PRO A 108 14.11 5.59 -18.43
N TYR A 109 14.38 6.47 -17.47
CA TYR A 109 14.29 6.17 -16.04
C TYR A 109 12.85 5.87 -15.62
N GLY A 110 11.89 6.64 -16.11
CA GLY A 110 10.47 6.37 -15.91
C GLY A 110 10.06 5.00 -16.45
N LYS A 111 10.48 4.65 -17.68
CA LYS A 111 10.20 3.35 -18.30
C LYS A 111 10.78 2.18 -17.49
N PHE A 112 12.04 2.28 -17.05
CA PHE A 112 12.63 1.26 -16.17
C PHE A 112 11.89 1.14 -14.84
N GLY A 113 11.46 2.26 -14.25
CA GLY A 113 10.59 2.25 -13.06
C GLY A 113 9.26 1.53 -13.34
N GLY A 114 8.65 1.78 -14.49
CA GLY A 114 7.44 1.07 -14.93
C GLY A 114 7.64 -0.44 -15.09
N VAL A 115 8.74 -0.88 -15.71
CA VAL A 115 9.08 -2.32 -15.83
C VAL A 115 9.26 -2.95 -14.44
N ARG A 116 9.96 -2.29 -13.53
CA ARG A 116 10.12 -2.77 -12.15
C ARG A 116 8.79 -2.81 -11.38
N SER A 117 7.84 -1.94 -11.70
CA SER A 117 6.49 -2.01 -11.15
C SER A 117 5.79 -3.32 -11.54
N VAL A 118 5.94 -3.77 -12.78
CA VAL A 118 5.41 -5.08 -13.22
C VAL A 118 6.11 -6.22 -12.47
N ILE A 119 7.44 -6.18 -12.34
CA ILE A 119 8.19 -7.18 -11.57
C ILE A 119 7.71 -7.19 -10.12
N SER A 120 7.48 -6.03 -9.52
CA SER A 120 6.99 -5.93 -8.14
C SER A 120 5.57 -6.45 -7.96
N ALA A 121 4.82 -6.70 -9.05
CA ALA A 121 3.50 -7.33 -8.98
C ALA A 121 3.56 -8.76 -8.42
N ALA A 122 4.71 -9.43 -8.45
CA ALA A 122 4.90 -10.70 -7.74
C ALA A 122 4.62 -10.57 -6.23
N SER A 123 4.75 -9.37 -5.64
CA SER A 123 4.39 -9.09 -4.24
C SER A 123 2.88 -9.15 -3.97
N GLU A 124 2.06 -9.26 -5.01
CA GLU A 124 0.61 -9.37 -4.90
C GLU A 124 0.13 -10.80 -4.64
N ILE A 125 0.92 -11.80 -5.04
CA ILE A 125 0.50 -13.20 -4.96
C ILE A 125 0.22 -13.66 -3.52
N PRO A 126 1.00 -13.32 -2.48
CA PRO A 126 0.67 -13.66 -1.10
C PRO A 126 -0.68 -13.08 -0.64
N LEU A 127 -1.10 -11.95 -1.20
CA LEU A 127 -2.39 -11.34 -0.90
C LEU A 127 -3.56 -12.23 -1.37
N PHE A 128 -3.48 -12.80 -2.57
CA PHE A 128 -4.50 -13.73 -3.07
C PHE A 128 -4.70 -14.91 -2.12
N VAL A 129 -3.60 -15.51 -1.70
CA VAL A 129 -3.64 -16.68 -0.81
C VAL A 129 -4.14 -16.30 0.57
N SER A 130 -3.80 -15.10 1.07
CA SER A 130 -4.33 -14.58 2.33
C SER A 130 -5.85 -14.35 2.25
N VAL A 131 -6.34 -13.74 1.17
CA VAL A 131 -7.78 -13.54 0.94
C VAL A 131 -8.53 -14.86 0.82
N ALA A 132 -7.93 -15.86 0.15
CA ALA A 132 -8.50 -17.20 0.08
C ALA A 132 -8.62 -17.87 1.47
N ALA A 133 -7.58 -17.74 2.32
CA ALA A 133 -7.62 -18.24 3.69
C ALA A 133 -8.74 -17.56 4.52
N ILE A 134 -8.88 -16.23 4.40
CA ILE A 134 -9.95 -15.49 5.08
C ILE A 134 -11.32 -15.99 4.62
N ALA A 135 -11.52 -16.15 3.29
CA ALA A 135 -12.77 -16.62 2.72
C ALA A 135 -13.14 -18.06 3.18
N LEU A 136 -12.16 -18.94 3.28
CA LEU A 136 -12.35 -20.30 3.79
C LEU A 136 -12.79 -20.27 5.26
N PHE A 137 -12.18 -19.41 6.06
CA PHE A 137 -12.43 -19.34 7.50
C PHE A 137 -13.75 -18.66 7.84
N THR A 138 -14.05 -17.52 7.21
CA THR A 138 -15.26 -16.71 7.49
C THR A 138 -16.44 -17.07 6.59
N LYS A 139 -16.23 -17.87 5.54
CA LYS A 139 -17.22 -18.20 4.49
C LYS A 139 -17.82 -16.98 3.81
N SER A 140 -17.18 -15.81 3.94
CA SER A 140 -17.57 -14.57 3.30
C SER A 140 -16.35 -13.76 2.87
N LEU A 141 -16.55 -12.88 1.89
CA LEU A 141 -15.58 -11.90 1.41
C LEU A 141 -16.02 -10.46 1.71
N SER A 142 -17.19 -10.29 2.34
CA SER A 142 -17.67 -8.98 2.78
C SER A 142 -16.97 -8.56 4.08
N ILE A 143 -16.47 -7.34 4.14
CA ILE A 143 -15.83 -6.79 5.35
C ILE A 143 -16.84 -6.75 6.50
N SER A 144 -18.11 -6.41 6.23
CA SER A 144 -19.17 -6.40 7.26
C SER A 144 -19.36 -7.78 7.89
N ASP A 145 -19.41 -8.84 7.07
CA ASP A 145 -19.59 -10.21 7.58
C ASP A 145 -18.34 -10.70 8.33
N ILE A 146 -17.15 -10.32 7.84
CA ILE A 146 -15.88 -10.64 8.52
C ILE A 146 -15.84 -9.98 9.90
N ILE A 147 -16.28 -8.73 10.03
CA ILE A 147 -16.37 -8.04 11.32
C ILE A 147 -17.37 -8.75 12.24
N SER A 148 -18.57 -9.07 11.76
CA SER A 148 -19.60 -9.79 12.53
C SER A 148 -19.12 -11.18 12.97
N TYR A 149 -18.37 -11.89 12.11
CA TYR A 149 -17.73 -13.16 12.48
C TYR A 149 -16.74 -12.98 13.63
N GLN A 150 -15.93 -11.92 13.60
CA GLN A 150 -14.95 -11.64 14.66
C GLN A 150 -15.58 -11.23 15.99
N GLU A 151 -16.76 -10.61 15.98
CA GLU A 151 -17.52 -10.29 17.21
C GLU A 151 -17.94 -11.54 17.97
N THR A 152 -18.19 -12.66 17.27
CA THR A 152 -18.61 -13.93 17.85
C THR A 152 -17.45 -14.87 18.14
N SER A 153 -16.46 -14.95 17.24
CA SER A 153 -15.38 -15.95 17.26
C SER A 153 -14.02 -15.38 17.69
N GLY A 154 -13.94 -14.07 17.94
CA GLY A 154 -12.71 -13.37 18.27
C GLY A 154 -11.90 -12.93 17.06
N PRO A 155 -10.81 -12.16 17.27
CA PRO A 155 -10.04 -11.54 16.19
C PRO A 155 -9.32 -12.57 15.29
N LEU A 156 -9.43 -12.41 13.98
CA LEU A 156 -8.85 -13.34 12.99
C LEU A 156 -7.31 -13.42 13.04
N ILE A 157 -6.64 -12.43 13.58
CA ILE A 157 -5.19 -12.46 13.75
C ILE A 157 -4.73 -13.65 14.61
N LEU A 158 -5.56 -14.10 15.56
CA LEU A 158 -5.28 -15.26 16.41
C LEU A 158 -5.64 -16.58 15.72
N ALA A 159 -6.69 -16.59 14.90
CA ALA A 159 -7.17 -17.78 14.20
C ALA A 159 -6.31 -18.13 12.97
N ILE A 160 -5.93 -17.13 12.18
CA ILE A 160 -5.14 -17.30 10.94
C ILE A 160 -3.92 -16.37 10.91
N PRO A 161 -2.95 -16.51 11.85
CA PRO A 161 -1.83 -15.59 11.99
C PRO A 161 -0.93 -15.53 10.75
N LEU A 162 -0.74 -16.63 10.02
CA LEU A 162 0.09 -16.62 8.80
C LEU A 162 -0.53 -15.78 7.69
N SER A 163 -1.86 -15.74 7.57
CA SER A 163 -2.55 -14.83 6.63
C SER A 163 -2.33 -13.37 7.01
N ALA A 164 -2.34 -13.05 8.31
CA ALA A 164 -2.05 -11.70 8.78
C ALA A 164 -0.59 -11.32 8.46
N VAL A 165 0.37 -12.21 8.67
CA VAL A 165 1.78 -12.00 8.32
C VAL A 165 1.94 -11.80 6.82
N ALA A 166 1.30 -12.62 5.98
CA ALA A 166 1.38 -12.48 4.52
C ALA A 166 0.83 -11.13 4.05
N MET A 167 -0.34 -10.71 4.55
CA MET A 167 -0.91 -9.40 4.22
C MET A 167 -0.05 -8.24 4.75
N TYR A 168 0.54 -8.40 5.93
CA TYR A 168 1.50 -7.42 6.47
C TYR A 168 2.72 -7.27 5.56
N ILE A 169 3.29 -8.37 5.04
CA ILE A 169 4.42 -8.32 4.11
C ILE A 169 4.03 -7.63 2.79
N VAL A 170 2.81 -7.86 2.30
CA VAL A 170 2.28 -7.13 1.15
C VAL A 170 2.21 -5.62 1.45
N ILE A 171 1.80 -5.21 2.65
CA ILE A 171 1.82 -3.80 3.03
C ILE A 171 3.26 -3.27 3.10
N VAL A 172 4.22 -4.03 3.65
CA VAL A 172 5.67 -3.67 3.61
C VAL A 172 6.13 -3.39 2.18
N SER A 173 5.64 -4.17 1.20
CA SER A 173 6.02 -3.99 -0.21
C SER A 173 5.52 -2.67 -0.82
N LYS A 174 4.56 -2.01 -0.18
CA LYS A 174 4.00 -0.71 -0.61
C LYS A 174 4.55 0.48 0.16
N MET A 175 5.33 0.22 1.20
CA MET A 175 5.96 1.29 1.98
C MET A 175 7.20 1.82 1.25
N PRO A 176 7.39 3.15 1.23
CA PRO A 176 8.62 3.74 0.72
C PRO A 176 9.80 3.34 1.61
N TYR A 177 10.99 3.31 1.02
CA TYR A 177 12.26 2.97 1.72
C TYR A 177 12.31 1.54 2.29
N GLY A 178 11.40 0.66 1.87
CA GLY A 178 11.37 -0.73 2.30
C GLY A 178 12.20 -1.67 1.42
N PRO A 179 12.32 -2.95 1.82
CA PRO A 179 13.09 -3.94 1.08
C PRO A 179 12.55 -4.17 -0.34
N PHE A 180 11.26 -3.95 -0.56
CA PHE A 180 10.60 -4.17 -1.86
C PHE A 180 10.39 -2.87 -2.65
N SER A 181 10.98 -1.74 -2.26
CA SER A 181 10.84 -0.45 -2.96
C SER A 181 11.68 -0.36 -4.25
N ILE A 182 11.70 -1.44 -5.03
CA ILE A 182 12.54 -1.58 -6.23
C ILE A 182 12.18 -0.60 -7.36
N VAL A 183 10.94 -0.12 -7.38
CA VAL A 183 10.42 0.82 -8.39
C VAL A 183 11.06 2.20 -8.23
N GLU A 184 11.34 2.59 -7.00
CA GLU A 184 11.89 3.90 -6.63
C GLU A 184 13.40 3.83 -6.32
N GLY A 185 14.09 2.86 -6.88
CA GLY A 185 15.52 2.66 -6.65
C GLY A 185 16.35 3.90 -7.00
N LYS A 186 17.37 4.20 -6.21
CA LYS A 186 18.25 5.36 -6.41
C LYS A 186 19.00 5.31 -7.74
N GLU A 187 19.33 4.11 -8.20
CA GLU A 187 19.97 3.85 -9.48
C GLU A 187 19.07 4.23 -10.69
N LEU A 188 17.76 4.36 -10.49
CA LEU A 188 16.80 4.86 -11.46
C LEU A 188 16.37 6.31 -11.18
N VAL A 189 17.13 7.05 -10.37
CA VAL A 189 16.78 8.42 -9.97
C VAL A 189 15.35 8.51 -9.42
N SER A 190 14.95 7.52 -8.59
CA SER A 190 13.59 7.35 -8.05
C SER A 190 12.48 7.08 -9.08
N GLY A 191 12.85 6.58 -10.25
CA GLY A 191 11.91 6.14 -11.29
C GLY A 191 10.99 7.27 -11.78
N TYR A 192 9.69 7.00 -11.87
CA TYR A 192 8.69 7.95 -12.38
C TYR A 192 8.40 9.14 -11.46
N LYS A 193 8.75 9.06 -10.18
CA LYS A 193 8.43 10.13 -9.22
C LYS A 193 9.12 11.45 -9.53
N THR A 194 10.32 11.42 -10.08
CA THR A 194 11.08 12.64 -10.43
C THR A 194 10.60 13.30 -11.70
N GLU A 195 9.88 12.56 -12.53
CA GLU A 195 9.34 13.06 -13.81
C GLU A 195 8.04 13.85 -13.62
N HIS A 196 7.36 13.69 -12.48
CA HIS A 196 6.13 14.41 -12.17
C HIS A 196 6.46 15.70 -11.39
N PHE A 197 6.00 16.84 -11.89
CA PHE A 197 6.25 18.17 -11.30
C PHE A 197 4.97 18.91 -10.95
N GLY A 198 5.10 19.84 -10.01
CA GLY A 198 3.99 20.71 -9.60
C GLY A 198 2.79 19.91 -9.07
N VAL A 199 1.60 20.26 -9.53
CA VAL A 199 0.33 19.64 -9.10
C VAL A 199 0.30 18.13 -9.35
N TRP A 200 0.93 17.62 -10.40
CA TRP A 200 0.97 16.19 -10.68
C TRP A 200 1.78 15.42 -9.64
N ARG A 201 2.87 16.02 -9.16
CA ARG A 201 3.63 15.45 -8.04
C ARG A 201 2.83 15.48 -6.74
N ALA A 202 2.13 16.58 -6.46
CA ALA A 202 1.23 16.65 -5.30
C ALA A 202 0.13 15.57 -5.37
N GLY A 203 -0.42 15.31 -6.56
CA GLY A 203 -1.37 14.22 -6.79
C GLY A 203 -0.82 12.83 -6.45
N LEU A 204 0.45 12.56 -6.77
CA LEU A 204 1.12 11.31 -6.36
C LEU A 204 1.24 11.20 -4.83
N GLU A 205 1.56 12.28 -4.13
CA GLU A 205 1.63 12.27 -2.66
C GLU A 205 0.24 12.04 -2.03
N ILE A 206 -0.82 12.68 -2.56
CA ILE A 206 -2.21 12.43 -2.16
C ILE A 206 -2.57 10.96 -2.34
N CYS A 207 -2.25 10.39 -3.50
CA CYS A 207 -2.49 8.97 -3.80
C CYS A 207 -1.76 8.06 -2.79
N ASN A 208 -0.50 8.35 -2.45
CA ASN A 208 0.27 7.58 -1.48
C ASN A 208 -0.33 7.67 -0.06
N GLY A 209 -0.79 8.84 0.36
CA GLY A 209 -1.49 9.02 1.62
C GLY A 209 -2.77 8.19 1.70
N LEU A 210 -3.64 8.32 0.70
CA LEU A 210 -4.89 7.53 0.60
C LEU A 210 -4.61 6.03 0.60
N LYS A 211 -3.68 5.57 -0.24
CA LYS A 211 -3.26 4.18 -0.32
C LYS A 211 -2.86 3.63 1.04
N THR A 212 -1.98 4.35 1.74
CA THR A 212 -1.48 3.93 3.06
C THR A 212 -2.61 3.83 4.07
N TYR A 213 -3.49 4.82 4.13
CA TYR A 213 -4.63 4.82 5.03
C TYR A 213 -5.57 3.64 4.76
N VAL A 214 -5.97 3.44 3.50
CA VAL A 214 -6.91 2.38 3.10
C VAL A 214 -6.33 1.00 3.37
N LEU A 215 -5.06 0.75 3.05
CA LEU A 215 -4.43 -0.54 3.29
C LEU A 215 -4.36 -0.88 4.78
N LEU A 216 -3.97 0.08 5.63
CA LEU A 216 -3.92 -0.13 7.07
C LEU A 216 -5.32 -0.30 7.68
N MET A 217 -6.29 0.50 7.23
CA MET A 217 -7.68 0.35 7.64
C MET A 217 -8.23 -1.02 7.29
N THR A 218 -8.02 -1.47 6.05
CA THR A 218 -8.46 -2.81 5.61
C THR A 218 -7.81 -3.90 6.45
N PHE A 219 -6.50 -3.81 6.70
CA PHE A 219 -5.78 -4.77 7.53
C PHE A 219 -6.36 -4.88 8.95
N ILE A 220 -6.67 -3.72 9.58
CA ILE A 220 -7.22 -3.69 10.93
C ILE A 220 -8.62 -4.30 10.94
N LEU A 221 -9.50 -3.90 10.04
CA LEU A 221 -10.87 -4.41 9.98
C LEU A 221 -10.91 -5.92 9.73
N VAL A 222 -10.01 -6.41 8.89
CA VAL A 222 -9.97 -7.85 8.54
C VAL A 222 -9.39 -8.70 9.67
N PHE A 223 -8.40 -8.24 10.41
CA PHE A 223 -7.69 -9.07 11.39
C PHE A 223 -7.99 -8.74 12.85
N PHE A 224 -8.43 -7.53 13.15
CA PHE A 224 -8.78 -7.09 14.52
C PHE A 224 -10.28 -6.85 14.71
N GLY A 225 -11.05 -6.79 13.61
CA GLY A 225 -12.50 -6.58 13.65
C GLY A 225 -12.94 -5.13 13.77
N GLY A 226 -14.21 -4.94 14.17
CA GLY A 226 -14.82 -3.63 14.34
C GLY A 226 -14.38 -2.94 15.63
N VAL A 227 -13.24 -2.27 15.60
CA VAL A 227 -12.72 -1.51 16.75
C VAL A 227 -13.20 -0.06 16.75
N PRO A 228 -13.32 0.60 17.92
CA PRO A 228 -13.64 2.02 18.00
C PRO A 228 -12.65 2.87 17.21
N PHE A 229 -13.12 3.98 16.62
CA PHE A 229 -12.32 4.83 15.72
C PHE A 229 -10.98 5.28 16.32
N GLY A 230 -10.96 5.68 17.61
CA GLY A 230 -9.71 6.07 18.28
C GLY A 230 -8.71 4.92 18.42
N VAL A 231 -9.21 3.70 18.69
CA VAL A 231 -8.37 2.48 18.75
C VAL A 231 -7.84 2.13 17.37
N MET A 232 -8.65 2.27 16.32
CA MET A 232 -8.22 2.06 14.94
C MET A 232 -7.05 2.98 14.56
N LEU A 233 -7.12 4.27 14.91
CA LEU A 233 -6.03 5.21 14.65
C LEU A 233 -4.75 4.85 15.43
N LEU A 234 -4.90 4.41 16.68
CA LEU A 234 -3.78 3.94 17.50
C LEU A 234 -3.12 2.71 16.88
N LEU A 235 -3.93 1.73 16.45
CA LEU A 235 -3.44 0.52 15.77
C LEU A 235 -2.73 0.87 14.46
N MET A 236 -3.24 1.81 13.67
CA MET A 236 -2.56 2.30 12.45
C MET A 236 -1.17 2.85 12.78
N ILE A 237 -1.05 3.67 13.84
CA ILE A 237 0.25 4.20 14.28
C ILE A 237 1.16 3.07 14.75
N LEU A 238 0.66 2.10 15.50
CA LEU A 238 1.45 0.96 15.95
C LEU A 238 1.96 0.14 14.77
N ILE A 239 1.09 -0.20 13.82
CA ILE A 239 1.46 -0.97 12.63
C ILE A 239 2.48 -0.19 11.78
N ILE A 240 2.30 1.12 11.57
CA ILE A 240 3.27 1.92 10.79
C ILE A 240 4.64 1.98 11.47
N VAL A 241 4.68 1.97 12.80
CA VAL A 241 5.93 1.90 13.56
C VAL A 241 6.62 0.54 13.34
N THR A 242 5.89 -0.58 13.43
CA THR A 242 6.48 -1.91 13.14
C THR A 242 6.95 -2.04 11.70
N LEU A 243 6.17 -1.54 10.73
CA LEU A 243 6.58 -1.45 9.32
C LEU A 243 7.87 -0.64 9.15
N SER A 244 8.00 0.45 9.92
CA SER A 244 9.20 1.29 9.88
C SER A 244 10.43 0.56 10.43
N PHE A 245 10.27 -0.27 11.46
CA PHE A 245 11.36 -1.13 11.97
C PHE A 245 11.81 -2.13 10.89
N VAL A 246 10.88 -2.83 10.25
CA VAL A 246 11.20 -3.76 9.17
C VAL A 246 11.95 -3.03 8.04
N CYS A 247 11.43 -1.89 7.57
CA CYS A 247 12.06 -1.12 6.49
C CYS A 247 13.43 -0.52 6.88
N ALA A 248 13.66 -0.22 8.17
CA ALA A 248 14.93 0.33 8.63
C ALA A 248 16.03 -0.73 8.77
N LEU A 249 15.65 -1.97 9.12
CA LEU A 249 16.57 -3.07 9.41
C LEU A 249 16.88 -3.92 8.17
N THR A 250 16.03 -3.88 7.15
CA THR A 250 16.20 -4.65 5.91
C THR A 250 16.78 -3.78 4.80
N PRO A 251 17.79 -4.24 4.06
CA PRO A 251 18.29 -3.54 2.88
C PRO A 251 17.25 -3.62 1.74
N MET A 252 17.34 -2.71 0.78
CA MET A 252 16.58 -2.81 -0.45
C MET A 252 17.06 -4.02 -1.25
N LEU A 253 16.13 -4.89 -1.60
CA LEU A 253 16.39 -6.10 -2.36
C LEU A 253 16.60 -5.77 -3.85
N SER A 254 17.33 -6.64 -4.54
CA SER A 254 17.35 -6.63 -5.99
C SER A 254 15.97 -7.03 -6.55
N PRO A 255 15.62 -6.69 -7.79
CA PRO A 255 14.37 -7.17 -8.40
C PRO A 255 14.22 -8.69 -8.36
N PHE A 256 15.30 -9.43 -8.57
CA PHE A 256 15.30 -10.89 -8.52
C PHE A 256 15.06 -11.42 -7.09
N ASP A 257 15.78 -10.90 -6.10
CA ASP A 257 15.62 -11.31 -4.70
C ASP A 257 14.22 -10.97 -4.18
N SER A 258 13.68 -9.82 -4.59
CA SER A 258 12.31 -9.41 -4.25
C SER A 258 11.28 -10.44 -4.72
N VAL A 259 11.37 -10.90 -5.98
CA VAL A 259 10.49 -11.92 -6.54
C VAL A 259 10.69 -13.25 -5.82
N THR A 260 11.94 -13.67 -5.58
CA THR A 260 12.26 -14.93 -4.91
C THR A 260 11.65 -14.98 -3.50
N VAL A 261 11.83 -13.93 -2.70
CA VAL A 261 11.26 -13.85 -1.35
C VAL A 261 9.74 -13.92 -1.38
N GLN A 262 9.08 -13.17 -2.30
CA GLN A 262 7.62 -13.17 -2.42
C GLN A 262 7.09 -14.55 -2.87
N THR A 263 7.80 -15.23 -3.78
CA THR A 263 7.43 -16.58 -4.23
C THR A 263 7.56 -17.60 -3.10
N LEU A 264 8.61 -17.51 -2.27
CA LEU A 264 8.76 -18.37 -1.09
C LEU A 264 7.61 -18.15 -0.09
N ILE A 265 7.27 -16.88 0.21
CA ILE A 265 6.14 -16.57 1.09
C ILE A 265 4.85 -17.14 0.52
N THR A 266 4.62 -17.02 -0.78
CA THR A 266 3.46 -17.58 -1.46
C THR A 266 3.42 -19.09 -1.30
N GLY A 267 4.55 -19.79 -1.49
CA GLY A 267 4.63 -21.25 -1.32
C GLY A 267 4.24 -21.68 0.10
N VAL A 268 4.77 -21.01 1.13
CA VAL A 268 4.41 -21.26 2.53
C VAL A 268 2.91 -21.04 2.75
N MET A 269 2.35 -19.95 2.20
CA MET A 269 0.94 -19.65 2.34
C MET A 269 0.03 -20.65 1.64
N VAL A 270 0.40 -21.15 0.46
CA VAL A 270 -0.36 -22.18 -0.26
C VAL A 270 -0.42 -23.47 0.57
N VAL A 271 0.72 -23.90 1.13
CA VAL A 271 0.76 -25.07 2.02
C VAL A 271 -0.12 -24.86 3.25
N TYR A 272 -0.04 -23.65 3.85
CA TYR A 272 -0.87 -23.32 5.00
C TYR A 272 -2.37 -23.37 4.69
N VAL A 273 -2.80 -22.83 3.57
CA VAL A 273 -4.22 -22.87 3.12
C VAL A 273 -4.65 -24.28 2.83
N ALA A 274 -3.78 -25.12 2.22
CA ALA A 274 -4.09 -26.54 1.98
C ALA A 274 -4.28 -27.30 3.29
N ILE A 275 -3.47 -27.04 4.32
CA ILE A 275 -3.63 -27.62 5.66
C ILE A 275 -4.95 -27.17 6.28
N LEU A 276 -5.25 -25.85 6.26
CA LEU A 276 -6.53 -25.34 6.76
C LEU A 276 -7.72 -26.01 6.06
N TRP A 277 -7.66 -26.15 4.73
CA TRP A 277 -8.68 -26.83 3.95
C TRP A 277 -8.89 -28.28 4.42
N TRP A 278 -7.80 -29.02 4.62
CA TRP A 278 -7.85 -30.41 5.09
C TRP A 278 -8.46 -30.57 6.50
N TRP A 279 -8.23 -29.61 7.39
CA TRP A 279 -8.76 -29.63 8.76
C TRP A 279 -10.24 -29.20 8.85
N TRP A 280 -10.77 -28.54 7.81
CA TRP A 280 -12.14 -28.02 7.80
C TRP A 280 -13.11 -28.92 7.00
N ILE A 281 -12.63 -29.86 6.22
CA ILE A 281 -13.40 -30.92 5.57
C ILE A 281 -13.39 -32.17 6.45
#